data_4e8d46c731430809fe11a025146d4f26
#
_entry.id   4e8d46c731430809fe11a025146d4f26
#
_cell.length_a   1.000
_cell.length_b   1.000
_cell.length_c   1.000
_cell.angle_alpha   90.00
_cell.angle_beta   90.00
_cell.angle_gamma   90.00
#
_symmetry.space_group_name_H-M   'P 1'
#
loop_
_entity.id
_entity.type
_entity.pdbx_description
1 polymer ?
#
loop_
_entity_poly.entity_id
_entity_poly.type
_entity_poly.pdbx_seq_one_letter_code
_entity_poly.pdbx_strand_id
1 'polypeptide(L)'
;MNLGLKGKVAVVTGASRGLGRAIAMGLAAEGCRLVVCARGQEALEAVREEITRLHGVPVLAKQADLAVPGEPEALIKTAADHFGGIQLLVNNAGGNRRGKFADLSDQDWDDILTLNLKMHLRASRAAIPYMKKAGGGAILFIGSIFGREAGGPGLSIYNATKSALMSAAKIMALELAPDNIRVNTLAPGSIQFPGGSWDKRVKSDPEGMKVFIADNLPIGRFGTAEEIADVAAFLLSERASLITGACLNVDGGQSRSLI
;
A
#
# COMPACT_ATOMS: atom_id res chain seq x y z
N MET A 1 -3.88 2.86 22.47
CA MET A 1 -3.46 1.41 22.45
C MET A 1 -1.98 1.39 22.10
N ASN A 2 -1.15 0.64 22.79
CA ASN A 2 0.24 0.48 22.36
C ASN A 2 0.30 -0.59 21.24
N LEU A 3 0.76 -0.20 20.07
CA LEU A 3 0.86 -1.07 18.89
C LEU A 3 2.18 -1.87 18.83
N GLY A 4 3.16 -1.55 19.69
CA GLY A 4 4.47 -2.22 19.68
C GLY A 4 5.32 -1.92 18.43
N LEU A 5 5.10 -0.76 17.80
CA LEU A 5 5.78 -0.37 16.55
C LEU A 5 7.02 0.50 16.77
N LYS A 6 7.18 1.07 17.98
CA LYS A 6 8.28 1.99 18.29
C LYS A 6 9.65 1.36 18.01
N GLY A 7 10.47 2.05 17.24
CA GLY A 7 11.82 1.63 16.86
C GLY A 7 11.90 0.60 15.74
N LYS A 8 10.78 0.01 15.28
CA LYS A 8 10.78 -0.88 14.11
C LYS A 8 11.11 -0.11 12.84
N VAL A 9 11.80 -0.76 11.91
CA VAL A 9 12.11 -0.20 10.59
C VAL A 9 11.00 -0.56 9.63
N ALA A 10 10.37 0.45 9.05
CA ALA A 10 9.30 0.29 8.07
C ALA A 10 9.70 0.88 6.71
N VAL A 11 9.54 0.11 5.65
CA VAL A 11 9.69 0.57 4.26
C VAL A 11 8.32 0.82 3.67
N VAL A 12 8.06 2.03 3.16
CA VAL A 12 6.78 2.41 2.54
C VAL A 12 7.02 2.84 1.09
N THR A 13 6.45 2.11 0.15
CA THR A 13 6.54 2.41 -1.27
C THR A 13 5.42 3.35 -1.74
N GLY A 14 5.70 4.24 -2.71
CA GLY A 14 4.71 5.22 -3.18
C GLY A 14 4.33 6.26 -2.13
N ALA A 15 5.29 6.66 -1.28
CA ALA A 15 5.03 7.46 -0.07
C ALA A 15 4.96 8.97 -0.30
N SER A 16 5.12 9.47 -1.52
CA SER A 16 5.14 10.93 -1.77
C SER A 16 3.78 11.61 -1.67
N ARG A 17 2.67 10.87 -1.70
CA ARG A 17 1.29 11.40 -1.61
C ARG A 17 0.28 10.31 -1.23
N GLY A 18 -0.96 10.74 -0.96
CA GLY A 18 -2.13 9.85 -0.79
C GLY A 18 -1.93 8.82 0.30
N LEU A 19 -2.34 7.58 0.04
CA LEU A 19 -2.33 6.50 1.03
C LEU A 19 -0.92 6.22 1.56
N GLY A 20 0.08 6.15 0.67
CA GLY A 20 1.46 5.87 1.09
C GLY A 20 2.02 6.94 2.01
N ARG A 21 1.74 8.25 1.74
CA ARG A 21 2.13 9.34 2.64
C ARG A 21 1.41 9.22 4.00
N ALA A 22 0.10 9.01 3.99
CA ALA A 22 -0.67 8.88 5.23
C ALA A 22 -0.19 7.67 6.07
N ILE A 23 0.08 6.52 5.44
CA ILE A 23 0.62 5.34 6.12
C ILE A 23 2.01 5.63 6.71
N ALA A 24 2.89 6.32 5.97
CA ALA A 24 4.19 6.71 6.50
C ALA A 24 4.06 7.65 7.72
N MET A 25 3.14 8.63 7.67
CA MET A 25 2.84 9.52 8.80
C MET A 25 2.30 8.75 10.00
N GLY A 26 1.33 7.82 9.80
CA GLY A 26 0.77 7.01 10.88
C GLY A 26 1.84 6.12 11.54
N LEU A 27 2.70 5.47 10.75
CA LEU A 27 3.81 4.68 11.28
C LEU A 27 4.86 5.54 12.01
N ALA A 28 5.09 6.77 11.57
CA ALA A 28 5.95 7.72 12.25
C ALA A 28 5.37 8.14 13.61
N ALA A 29 4.06 8.39 13.68
CA ALA A 29 3.36 8.70 14.93
C ALA A 29 3.48 7.56 15.96
N GLU A 30 3.57 6.32 15.52
CA GLU A 30 3.82 5.14 16.34
C GLU A 30 5.33 4.91 16.65
N GLY A 31 6.20 5.83 16.21
CA GLY A 31 7.63 5.81 16.52
C GLY A 31 8.47 4.87 15.65
N CYS A 32 8.01 4.47 14.47
CA CYS A 32 8.81 3.71 13.50
C CYS A 32 9.96 4.55 12.94
N ARG A 33 11.07 3.90 12.61
CA ARG A 33 12.11 4.43 11.70
C ARG A 33 11.69 4.12 10.27
N LEU A 34 11.75 5.10 9.37
CA LEU A 34 11.11 4.99 8.07
C LEU A 34 12.10 5.04 6.91
N VAL A 35 11.84 4.21 5.91
CA VAL A 35 12.33 4.39 4.55
C VAL A 35 11.13 4.68 3.67
N VAL A 36 11.06 5.90 3.12
CA VAL A 36 10.02 6.32 2.20
C VAL A 36 10.55 6.33 0.78
N CYS A 37 9.79 5.77 -0.16
CA CYS A 37 10.21 5.65 -1.56
C CYS A 37 9.15 6.17 -2.52
N ALA A 38 9.58 6.94 -3.52
CA ALA A 38 8.79 7.37 -4.67
C ALA A 38 9.68 7.80 -5.83
N ARG A 39 9.08 8.06 -7.01
CA ARG A 39 9.80 8.52 -8.20
C ARG A 39 10.18 9.99 -8.15
N GLY A 40 9.33 10.83 -7.57
CA GLY A 40 9.54 12.28 -7.47
C GLY A 40 10.34 12.65 -6.23
N GLN A 41 11.57 13.14 -6.42
CA GLN A 41 12.50 13.50 -5.34
C GLN A 41 11.93 14.62 -4.44
N GLU A 42 11.49 15.72 -5.04
CA GLU A 42 11.02 16.91 -4.30
C GLU A 42 9.84 16.59 -3.37
N ALA A 43 8.81 15.95 -3.92
CA ALA A 43 7.64 15.58 -3.12
C ALA A 43 7.96 14.54 -2.03
N LEU A 44 8.94 13.67 -2.28
CA LEU A 44 9.39 12.67 -1.31
C LEU A 44 10.17 13.33 -0.18
N GLU A 45 11.02 14.29 -0.49
CA GLU A 45 11.81 15.03 0.48
C GLU A 45 10.91 15.89 1.38
N ALA A 46 9.90 16.55 0.81
CA ALA A 46 8.89 17.26 1.59
C ALA A 46 8.19 16.36 2.63
N VAL A 47 7.87 15.13 2.25
CA VAL A 47 7.30 14.14 3.20
C VAL A 47 8.30 13.76 4.29
N ARG A 48 9.57 13.53 3.95
CA ARG A 48 10.64 13.27 4.92
C ARG A 48 10.76 14.39 5.96
N GLU A 49 10.82 15.63 5.48
CA GLU A 49 10.93 16.82 6.34
C GLU A 49 9.72 16.97 7.26
N GLU A 50 8.53 16.79 6.71
CA GLU A 50 7.29 16.87 7.47
C GLU A 50 7.23 15.79 8.58
N ILE A 51 7.56 14.54 8.26
CA ILE A 51 7.61 13.45 9.24
C ILE A 51 8.63 13.76 10.35
N THR A 52 9.84 14.18 9.96
CA THR A 52 10.90 14.51 10.92
C THR A 52 10.49 15.64 11.84
N ARG A 53 9.85 16.68 11.30
CA ARG A 53 9.38 17.84 12.07
C ARG A 53 8.25 17.49 13.03
N LEU A 54 7.29 16.65 12.63
CA LEU A 54 6.10 16.34 13.43
C LEU A 54 6.33 15.23 14.45
N HIS A 55 7.14 14.25 14.14
CA HIS A 55 7.27 13.02 14.93
C HIS A 55 8.69 12.77 15.47
N GLY A 56 9.70 13.49 14.96
CA GLY A 56 11.08 13.36 15.44
C GLY A 56 11.74 12.01 15.19
N VAL A 57 11.17 11.17 14.31
CA VAL A 57 11.72 9.86 13.99
C VAL A 57 12.71 9.92 12.83
N PRO A 58 13.69 8.99 12.77
CA PRO A 58 14.61 8.90 11.64
C PRO A 58 13.88 8.50 10.35
N VAL A 59 14.10 9.23 9.27
CA VAL A 59 13.50 8.98 7.95
C VAL A 59 14.57 9.03 6.86
N LEU A 60 14.67 7.98 6.06
CA LEU A 60 15.44 7.95 4.82
C LEU A 60 14.50 8.11 3.63
N ALA A 61 14.66 9.15 2.83
CA ALA A 61 14.00 9.32 1.55
C ALA A 61 14.86 8.68 0.44
N LYS A 62 14.30 7.70 -0.28
CA LYS A 62 14.98 7.02 -1.40
C LYS A 62 14.18 7.20 -2.67
N GLN A 63 14.67 8.05 -3.58
CA GLN A 63 14.11 8.13 -4.92
C GLN A 63 14.38 6.82 -5.67
N ALA A 64 13.33 6.19 -6.21
CA ALA A 64 13.45 5.03 -7.08
C ALA A 64 12.19 4.83 -7.93
N ASP A 65 12.34 4.34 -9.15
CA ASP A 65 11.25 3.76 -9.94
C ASP A 65 11.26 2.24 -9.79
N LEU A 66 10.38 1.73 -8.95
CA LEU A 66 10.32 0.30 -8.63
C LEU A 66 9.84 -0.57 -9.79
N ALA A 67 9.36 0.02 -10.90
CA ALA A 67 9.09 -0.72 -12.12
C ALA A 67 10.37 -1.15 -12.85
N VAL A 68 11.49 -0.45 -12.62
CA VAL A 68 12.79 -0.79 -13.18
C VAL A 68 13.35 -2.04 -12.48
N PRO A 69 13.80 -3.06 -13.23
CA PRO A 69 14.42 -4.26 -12.66
C PRO A 69 15.62 -3.92 -11.77
N GLY A 70 15.69 -4.53 -10.58
CA GLY A 70 16.75 -4.31 -9.60
C GLY A 70 16.46 -3.18 -8.60
N GLU A 71 15.62 -2.21 -8.92
CA GLU A 71 15.30 -1.10 -8.01
C GLU A 71 14.52 -1.53 -6.74
N PRO A 72 13.56 -2.50 -6.80
CA PRO A 72 12.93 -2.99 -5.58
C PRO A 72 13.95 -3.64 -4.62
N GLU A 73 14.87 -4.44 -5.14
CA GLU A 73 15.93 -5.10 -4.37
C GLU A 73 16.91 -4.07 -3.79
N ALA A 74 17.30 -3.08 -4.61
CA ALA A 74 18.20 -2.00 -4.19
C ALA A 74 17.58 -1.13 -3.08
N LEU A 75 16.27 -0.83 -3.15
CA LEU A 75 15.54 -0.12 -2.08
C LEU A 75 15.64 -0.87 -0.76
N ILE A 76 15.33 -2.16 -0.78
CA ILE A 76 15.34 -3.01 0.42
C ILE A 76 16.75 -3.13 1.00
N LYS A 77 17.77 -3.34 0.13
CA LYS A 77 19.15 -3.35 0.58
C LYS A 77 19.57 -2.03 1.23
N THR A 78 19.25 -0.90 0.59
CA THR A 78 19.54 0.44 1.13
C THR A 78 18.89 0.63 2.51
N ALA A 79 17.63 0.21 2.68
CA ALA A 79 16.92 0.29 3.95
C ALA A 79 17.61 -0.53 5.05
N ALA A 80 17.98 -1.76 4.72
CA ALA A 80 18.65 -2.68 5.66
C ALA A 80 20.04 -2.20 6.04
N ASP A 81 20.82 -1.70 5.08
CA ASP A 81 22.16 -1.17 5.34
C ASP A 81 22.11 0.08 6.23
N HIS A 82 21.13 0.97 6.00
CA HIS A 82 20.99 2.23 6.73
C HIS A 82 20.53 2.04 8.18
N PHE A 83 19.57 1.14 8.40
CA PHE A 83 18.95 0.96 9.72
C PHE A 83 19.32 -0.35 10.43
N GLY A 84 20.12 -1.21 9.81
CA GLY A 84 20.56 -2.50 10.38
C GLY A 84 19.53 -3.62 10.26
N GLY A 85 18.44 -3.45 9.51
CA GLY A 85 17.41 -4.47 9.30
C GLY A 85 16.06 -3.87 8.85
N ILE A 86 15.09 -4.74 8.64
CA ILE A 86 13.73 -4.37 8.22
C ILE A 86 12.75 -5.28 8.96
N GLN A 87 11.71 -4.73 9.58
CA GLN A 87 10.62 -5.48 10.20
C GLN A 87 9.28 -5.31 9.47
N LEU A 88 9.07 -4.17 8.80
CA LEU A 88 7.78 -3.83 8.19
C LEU A 88 7.96 -3.40 6.74
N LEU A 89 7.12 -3.93 5.85
CA LEU A 89 7.10 -3.53 4.43
C LEU A 89 5.66 -3.20 4.01
N VAL A 90 5.46 -1.98 3.49
CA VAL A 90 4.19 -1.54 2.90
C VAL A 90 4.35 -1.42 1.38
N ASN A 91 3.76 -2.36 0.68
CA ASN A 91 3.68 -2.40 -0.77
C ASN A 91 2.46 -1.57 -1.24
N ASN A 92 2.64 -0.27 -1.40
CA ASN A 92 1.56 0.66 -1.72
C ASN A 92 1.67 1.28 -3.13
N ALA A 93 2.87 1.50 -3.67
CA ALA A 93 3.01 2.08 -5.00
C ALA A 93 2.16 1.34 -6.03
N GLY A 94 1.56 2.07 -6.97
CA GLY A 94 0.70 1.44 -7.96
C GLY A 94 0.05 2.46 -8.90
N GLY A 95 -0.69 1.93 -9.86
CA GLY A 95 -1.39 2.74 -10.85
C GLY A 95 -2.52 1.98 -11.52
N ASN A 96 -3.17 2.65 -12.45
CA ASN A 96 -4.23 2.07 -13.26
C ASN A 96 -4.11 2.58 -14.70
N ARG A 97 -4.45 1.71 -15.64
CA ARG A 97 -4.71 2.06 -17.03
C ARG A 97 -6.13 1.64 -17.37
N ARG A 98 -6.96 2.61 -17.76
CA ARG A 98 -8.33 2.36 -18.17
C ARG A 98 -8.41 2.20 -19.68
N GLY A 99 -9.16 1.21 -20.14
CA GLY A 99 -9.41 0.95 -21.56
C GLY A 99 -10.39 -0.20 -21.73
N LYS A 100 -11.12 -0.25 -22.87
CA LYS A 100 -11.88 -1.44 -23.21
C LYS A 100 -10.91 -2.60 -23.40
N PHE A 101 -11.30 -3.81 -23.04
CA PHE A 101 -10.43 -4.98 -23.12
C PHE A 101 -9.79 -5.18 -24.49
N ALA A 102 -10.57 -5.00 -25.57
CA ALA A 102 -10.09 -5.16 -26.93
C ALA A 102 -9.10 -4.07 -27.40
N ASP A 103 -9.03 -2.93 -26.69
CA ASP A 103 -8.17 -1.80 -27.07
C ASP A 103 -6.86 -1.79 -26.27
N LEU A 104 -6.72 -2.68 -25.27
CA LEU A 104 -5.54 -2.76 -24.42
C LEU A 104 -4.47 -3.65 -25.08
N SER A 105 -3.29 -3.07 -25.29
CA SER A 105 -2.14 -3.78 -25.84
C SER A 105 -1.45 -4.67 -24.79
N ASP A 106 -0.64 -5.63 -25.25
CA ASP A 106 0.22 -6.44 -24.37
C ASP A 106 1.16 -5.57 -23.53
N GLN A 107 1.65 -4.45 -24.09
CA GLN A 107 2.48 -3.49 -23.35
C GLN A 107 1.71 -2.84 -22.20
N ASP A 108 0.42 -2.51 -22.38
CA ASP A 108 -0.42 -1.98 -21.31
C ASP A 108 -0.56 -2.99 -20.16
N TRP A 109 -0.70 -4.26 -20.49
CA TRP A 109 -0.74 -5.35 -19.53
C TRP A 109 0.59 -5.51 -18.80
N ASP A 110 1.72 -5.56 -19.52
CA ASP A 110 3.04 -5.71 -18.92
C ASP A 110 3.42 -4.56 -18.00
N ASP A 111 3.11 -3.32 -18.40
CA ASP A 111 3.36 -2.13 -17.60
C ASP A 111 2.62 -2.18 -16.26
N ILE A 112 1.31 -2.49 -16.30
CA ILE A 112 0.50 -2.50 -15.07
C ILE A 112 0.73 -3.74 -14.23
N LEU A 113 1.00 -4.91 -14.84
CA LEU A 113 1.46 -6.10 -14.12
C LEU A 113 2.78 -5.83 -13.39
N THR A 114 3.71 -5.13 -14.05
CA THR A 114 4.97 -4.75 -13.41
C THR A 114 4.74 -3.80 -12.25
N LEU A 115 3.93 -2.75 -12.47
CA LEU A 115 3.68 -1.69 -11.50
C LEU A 115 2.84 -2.17 -10.29
N ASN A 116 1.83 -3.02 -10.49
CA ASN A 116 0.90 -3.41 -9.43
C ASN A 116 1.19 -4.76 -8.79
N LEU A 117 2.04 -5.59 -9.41
CA LEU A 117 2.30 -6.95 -8.92
C LEU A 117 3.80 -7.24 -8.83
N LYS A 118 4.53 -7.27 -9.98
CA LYS A 118 5.90 -7.81 -10.02
C LYS A 118 6.86 -7.05 -9.09
N MET A 119 6.81 -5.71 -9.05
CA MET A 119 7.69 -4.92 -8.19
C MET A 119 7.43 -5.17 -6.70
N HIS A 120 6.18 -5.37 -6.30
CA HIS A 120 5.82 -5.70 -4.91
C HIS A 120 6.34 -7.06 -4.48
N LEU A 121 6.22 -8.06 -5.37
CA LEU A 121 6.74 -9.41 -5.11
C LEU A 121 8.27 -9.40 -5.03
N ARG A 122 8.96 -8.59 -5.86
CA ARG A 122 10.42 -8.42 -5.81
C ARG A 122 10.85 -7.77 -4.48
N ALA A 123 10.23 -6.66 -4.10
CA ALA A 123 10.51 -5.98 -2.84
C ALA A 123 10.27 -6.92 -1.63
N SER A 124 9.14 -7.63 -1.63
CA SER A 124 8.82 -8.59 -0.56
C SER A 124 9.84 -9.71 -0.48
N ARG A 125 10.21 -10.32 -1.61
CA ARG A 125 11.23 -11.37 -1.65
C ARG A 125 12.57 -10.89 -1.10
N ALA A 126 12.98 -9.68 -1.45
CA ALA A 126 14.22 -9.08 -0.96
C ALA A 126 14.17 -8.77 0.55
N ALA A 127 12.99 -8.43 1.11
CA ALA A 127 12.82 -8.09 2.52
C ALA A 127 12.81 -9.33 3.45
N ILE A 128 12.33 -10.47 2.98
CA ILE A 128 12.16 -11.70 3.77
C ILE A 128 13.42 -12.10 4.53
N PRO A 129 14.63 -12.16 3.93
CA PRO A 129 15.85 -12.54 4.67
C PRO A 129 16.16 -11.62 5.85
N TYR A 130 15.92 -10.33 5.71
CA TYR A 130 16.12 -9.34 6.79
C TYR A 130 15.09 -9.50 7.90
N MET A 131 13.83 -9.76 7.55
CA MET A 131 12.75 -10.03 8.51
C MET A 131 13.02 -11.32 9.29
N LYS A 132 13.46 -12.41 8.62
CA LYS A 132 13.88 -13.66 9.28
C LYS A 132 15.00 -13.40 10.29
N LYS A 133 16.03 -12.65 9.89
CA LYS A 133 17.13 -12.28 10.78
C LYS A 133 16.67 -11.44 11.97
N ALA A 134 15.61 -10.64 11.81
CA ALA A 134 15.01 -9.84 12.88
C ALA A 134 14.07 -10.64 13.80
N GLY A 135 13.87 -11.95 13.55
CA GLY A 135 12.96 -12.81 14.31
C GLY A 135 11.49 -12.71 13.90
N GLY A 136 11.21 -12.10 12.76
CA GLY A 136 9.87 -11.95 12.20
C GLY A 136 9.62 -10.57 11.62
N GLY A 137 8.37 -10.34 11.17
CA GLY A 137 7.98 -9.07 10.56
C GLY A 137 6.54 -9.05 10.04
N ALA A 138 6.20 -7.98 9.32
CA ALA A 138 4.91 -7.89 8.66
C ALA A 138 5.02 -7.23 7.28
N ILE A 139 4.38 -7.85 6.30
CA ILE A 139 4.24 -7.34 4.93
C ILE A 139 2.77 -6.97 4.72
N LEU A 140 2.53 -5.74 4.28
CA LEU A 140 1.20 -5.24 3.94
C LEU A 140 1.16 -4.87 2.46
N PHE A 141 0.19 -5.43 1.75
CA PHE A 141 -0.13 -5.03 0.39
C PHE A 141 -1.33 -4.10 0.38
N ILE A 142 -1.24 -2.98 -0.35
CA ILE A 142 -2.40 -2.13 -0.61
C ILE A 142 -3.08 -2.64 -1.88
N GLY A 143 -4.14 -3.39 -1.65
CA GLY A 143 -5.02 -3.95 -2.67
C GLY A 143 -6.05 -2.94 -3.18
N SER A 144 -7.28 -3.42 -3.36
CA SER A 144 -8.49 -2.66 -3.67
C SER A 144 -9.69 -3.60 -3.48
N ILE A 145 -10.87 -3.07 -3.15
CA ILE A 145 -12.10 -3.87 -3.23
C ILE A 145 -12.26 -4.52 -4.62
N PHE A 146 -11.78 -3.88 -5.67
CA PHE A 146 -11.78 -4.42 -7.05
C PHE A 146 -10.77 -5.55 -7.31
N GLY A 147 -10.08 -6.04 -6.30
CA GLY A 147 -9.40 -7.34 -6.36
C GLY A 147 -10.28 -8.50 -5.91
N ARG A 148 -11.45 -8.22 -5.30
CA ARG A 148 -12.42 -9.19 -4.77
C ARG A 148 -13.74 -9.18 -5.55
N GLU A 149 -14.03 -8.10 -6.24
CA GLU A 149 -15.26 -7.93 -7.02
C GLU A 149 -14.99 -7.16 -8.31
N ALA A 150 -15.97 -7.13 -9.22
CA ALA A 150 -15.84 -6.45 -10.49
C ALA A 150 -15.83 -4.92 -10.30
N GLY A 151 -14.79 -4.26 -10.79
CA GLY A 151 -14.67 -2.80 -10.78
C GLY A 151 -15.41 -2.08 -11.91
N GLY A 152 -16.03 -2.85 -12.82
CA GLY A 152 -16.76 -2.33 -13.97
C GLY A 152 -15.92 -2.22 -15.25
N PRO A 153 -16.55 -1.82 -16.36
CA PRO A 153 -15.90 -1.71 -17.66
C PRO A 153 -14.66 -0.81 -17.65
N GLY A 154 -13.64 -1.22 -18.39
CA GLY A 154 -12.38 -0.47 -18.52
C GLY A 154 -11.38 -0.72 -17.37
N LEU A 155 -11.63 -1.67 -16.48
CA LEU A 155 -10.76 -1.99 -15.34
C LEU A 155 -10.15 -3.40 -15.40
N SER A 156 -10.17 -4.08 -16.54
CA SER A 156 -9.72 -5.47 -16.66
C SER A 156 -8.31 -5.70 -16.10
N ILE A 157 -7.32 -4.90 -16.51
CA ILE A 157 -5.93 -5.03 -16.03
C ILE A 157 -5.87 -4.74 -14.52
N TYR A 158 -6.55 -3.69 -14.07
CA TYR A 158 -6.52 -3.30 -12.65
C TYR A 158 -7.11 -4.40 -11.76
N ASN A 159 -8.30 -4.91 -12.10
CA ASN A 159 -8.92 -6.01 -11.37
C ASN A 159 -8.00 -7.25 -11.34
N ALA A 160 -7.48 -7.66 -12.51
CA ALA A 160 -6.61 -8.82 -12.62
C ALA A 160 -5.35 -8.68 -11.73
N THR A 161 -4.69 -7.51 -11.76
CA THR A 161 -3.47 -7.29 -10.97
C THR A 161 -3.77 -7.24 -9.47
N LYS A 162 -4.89 -6.64 -9.04
CA LYS A 162 -5.27 -6.58 -7.62
C LYS A 162 -5.73 -7.94 -7.09
N SER A 163 -6.43 -8.74 -7.90
CA SER A 163 -6.76 -10.13 -7.55
C SER A 163 -5.51 -11.01 -7.43
N ALA A 164 -4.59 -10.92 -8.41
CA ALA A 164 -3.33 -11.66 -8.37
C ALA A 164 -2.49 -11.31 -7.13
N LEU A 165 -2.46 -10.02 -6.74
CA LEU A 165 -1.74 -9.57 -5.55
C LEU A 165 -2.32 -10.19 -4.27
N MET A 166 -3.64 -10.25 -4.14
CA MET A 166 -4.32 -10.87 -2.98
C MET A 166 -4.06 -12.37 -2.91
N SER A 167 -4.13 -13.06 -4.05
CA SER A 167 -3.81 -14.49 -4.14
C SER A 167 -2.36 -14.76 -3.73
N ALA A 168 -1.40 -14.01 -4.26
CA ALA A 168 0.01 -14.13 -3.88
C ALA A 168 0.22 -13.86 -2.39
N ALA A 169 -0.38 -12.82 -1.84
CA ALA A 169 -0.28 -12.48 -0.41
C ALA A 169 -0.79 -13.62 0.49
N LYS A 170 -1.89 -14.30 0.08
CA LYS A 170 -2.45 -15.43 0.82
C LYS A 170 -1.48 -16.60 0.89
N ILE A 171 -0.86 -16.97 -0.23
CA ILE A 171 0.12 -18.07 -0.26
C ILE A 171 1.39 -17.70 0.50
N MET A 172 1.90 -16.48 0.30
CA MET A 172 3.04 -15.96 1.07
C MET A 172 2.80 -16.02 2.58
N ALA A 173 1.57 -15.73 3.04
CA ALA A 173 1.22 -15.80 4.45
C ALA A 173 1.36 -17.21 5.02
N LEU A 174 0.97 -18.23 4.26
CA LEU A 174 1.10 -19.64 4.66
C LEU A 174 2.56 -20.08 4.71
N GLU A 175 3.36 -19.70 3.71
CA GLU A 175 4.77 -20.07 3.59
C GLU A 175 5.66 -19.38 4.64
N LEU A 176 5.32 -18.14 5.04
CA LEU A 176 6.14 -17.32 5.92
C LEU A 176 5.71 -17.35 7.39
N ALA A 177 4.56 -17.95 7.70
CA ALA A 177 4.09 -18.07 9.08
C ALA A 177 5.10 -18.78 10.02
N PRO A 178 5.79 -19.87 9.59
CA PRO A 178 6.83 -20.50 10.43
C PRO A 178 8.01 -19.58 10.77
N ASP A 179 8.26 -18.56 9.95
CA ASP A 179 9.31 -17.56 10.16
C ASP A 179 8.81 -16.34 10.96
N ASN A 180 7.59 -16.41 11.53
CA ASN A 180 6.96 -15.31 12.24
C ASN A 180 6.81 -14.03 11.39
N ILE A 181 6.61 -14.20 10.06
CA ILE A 181 6.35 -13.10 9.13
C ILE A 181 4.88 -13.16 8.72
N ARG A 182 4.12 -12.12 9.06
CA ARG A 182 2.72 -12.00 8.68
C ARG A 182 2.58 -11.27 7.36
N VAL A 183 1.66 -11.72 6.53
CA VAL A 183 1.38 -11.09 5.23
C VAL A 183 -0.11 -10.86 5.10
N ASN A 184 -0.53 -9.61 4.92
CA ASN A 184 -1.93 -9.24 4.77
C ASN A 184 -2.13 -8.27 3.60
N THR A 185 -3.36 -8.19 3.14
CA THR A 185 -3.81 -7.21 2.16
C THR A 185 -4.84 -6.29 2.81
N LEU A 186 -4.70 -4.98 2.59
CA LEU A 186 -5.72 -3.99 2.89
C LEU A 186 -6.37 -3.61 1.57
N ALA A 187 -7.68 -3.69 1.49
CA ALA A 187 -8.47 -3.42 0.28
C ALA A 187 -9.30 -2.14 0.47
N PRO A 188 -8.76 -0.97 0.11
CA PRO A 188 -9.50 0.28 0.18
C PRO A 188 -10.67 0.31 -0.80
N GLY A 189 -11.75 0.99 -0.40
CA GLY A 189 -12.80 1.46 -1.28
C GLY A 189 -12.45 2.80 -1.94
N SER A 190 -13.44 3.67 -2.06
CA SER A 190 -13.30 5.02 -2.63
C SER A 190 -12.72 5.98 -1.59
N ILE A 191 -11.43 6.27 -1.69
CA ILE A 191 -10.68 7.13 -0.76
C ILE A 191 -10.33 8.45 -1.44
N GLN A 192 -10.73 9.57 -0.83
CA GLN A 192 -10.43 10.92 -1.31
C GLN A 192 -9.20 11.48 -0.60
N PHE A 193 -8.26 12.00 -1.37
CA PHE A 193 -7.10 12.75 -0.89
C PHE A 193 -6.66 13.79 -1.92
N PRO A 194 -6.00 14.89 -1.54
CA PRO A 194 -5.59 15.96 -2.44
C PRO A 194 -4.82 15.44 -3.67
N GLY A 195 -5.26 15.83 -4.87
CA GLY A 195 -4.68 15.41 -6.15
C GLY A 195 -4.95 13.95 -6.56
N GLY A 196 -5.71 13.19 -5.78
CA GLY A 196 -6.18 11.85 -6.10
C GLY A 196 -7.26 11.84 -7.17
N SER A 197 -7.61 10.64 -7.67
CA SER A 197 -8.64 10.50 -8.71
C SER A 197 -10.02 10.96 -8.25
N TRP A 198 -10.38 10.67 -7.02
CA TRP A 198 -11.66 11.08 -6.43
C TRP A 198 -11.70 12.59 -6.16
N ASP A 199 -10.62 13.18 -5.66
CA ASP A 199 -10.50 14.63 -5.49
C ASP A 199 -10.66 15.38 -6.81
N LYS A 200 -10.05 14.89 -7.88
CA LYS A 200 -10.21 15.46 -9.22
C LYS A 200 -11.65 15.36 -9.71
N ARG A 201 -12.34 14.23 -9.49
CA ARG A 201 -13.74 14.05 -9.87
C ARG A 201 -14.67 14.96 -9.08
N VAL A 202 -14.49 15.06 -7.76
CA VAL A 202 -15.26 15.96 -6.90
C VAL A 202 -15.13 17.40 -7.36
N LYS A 203 -13.93 17.82 -7.78
CA LYS A 203 -13.69 19.18 -8.31
C LYS A 203 -14.27 19.41 -9.70
N SER A 204 -14.28 18.40 -10.57
CA SER A 204 -14.79 18.51 -11.93
C SER A 204 -16.29 18.31 -12.06
N ASP A 205 -16.90 17.51 -11.17
CA ASP A 205 -18.32 17.18 -11.19
C ASP A 205 -18.85 16.97 -9.75
N PRO A 206 -19.07 18.05 -8.99
CA PRO A 206 -19.52 17.96 -7.60
C PRO A 206 -20.90 17.29 -7.47
N GLU A 207 -21.84 17.62 -8.37
CA GLU A 207 -23.21 17.10 -8.30
C GLU A 207 -23.27 15.60 -8.66
N GLY A 208 -22.57 15.18 -9.73
CA GLY A 208 -22.46 13.76 -10.04
C GLY A 208 -21.80 12.96 -8.92
N MET A 209 -20.85 13.57 -8.18
CA MET A 209 -20.24 12.90 -7.03
C MET A 209 -21.17 12.82 -5.81
N LYS A 210 -22.11 13.73 -5.62
CA LYS A 210 -23.16 13.57 -4.59
C LYS A 210 -24.04 12.36 -4.89
N VAL A 211 -24.46 12.21 -6.16
CA VAL A 211 -25.22 11.04 -6.61
C VAL A 211 -24.42 9.77 -6.44
N PHE A 212 -23.15 9.78 -6.88
CA PHE A 212 -22.27 8.62 -6.71
C PHE A 212 -22.13 8.19 -5.23
N ILE A 213 -21.97 9.14 -4.32
CA ILE A 213 -21.88 8.87 -2.86
C ILE A 213 -23.19 8.24 -2.38
N ALA A 214 -24.34 8.81 -2.72
CA ALA A 214 -25.64 8.30 -2.29
C ALA A 214 -25.89 6.86 -2.77
N ASP A 215 -25.50 6.54 -4.01
CA ASP A 215 -25.79 5.26 -4.64
C ASP A 215 -24.77 4.16 -4.28
N ASN A 216 -23.52 4.54 -3.97
CA ASN A 216 -22.40 3.59 -3.91
C ASN A 216 -21.65 3.56 -2.58
N LEU A 217 -21.80 4.57 -1.72
CA LEU A 217 -21.06 4.65 -0.46
C LEU A 217 -22.01 4.62 0.74
N PRO A 218 -22.31 3.44 1.31
CA PRO A 218 -23.27 3.32 2.41
C PRO A 218 -22.95 4.20 3.63
N ILE A 219 -21.65 4.46 3.88
CA ILE A 219 -21.22 5.36 4.96
C ILE A 219 -21.53 6.85 4.67
N GLY A 220 -22.00 7.19 3.46
CA GLY A 220 -22.42 8.54 3.06
C GLY A 220 -21.28 9.49 2.69
N ARG A 221 -20.04 9.03 2.56
CA ARG A 221 -18.87 9.84 2.20
C ARG A 221 -17.74 9.00 1.62
N PHE A 222 -16.80 9.66 0.99
CA PHE A 222 -15.49 9.06 0.71
C PHE A 222 -14.75 8.76 2.02
N GLY A 223 -13.96 7.69 2.02
CA GLY A 223 -12.96 7.47 3.06
C GLY A 223 -11.79 8.45 2.93
N THR A 224 -11.01 8.62 3.99
CA THR A 224 -9.79 9.42 4.04
C THR A 224 -8.54 8.55 3.98
N ALA A 225 -7.39 9.15 3.65
CA ALA A 225 -6.13 8.43 3.63
C ALA A 225 -5.68 8.04 5.06
N GLU A 226 -6.07 8.82 6.05
CA GLU A 226 -5.79 8.60 7.47
C GLU A 226 -6.51 7.36 7.99
N GLU A 227 -7.78 7.15 7.61
CA GLU A 227 -8.53 5.93 7.99
C GLU A 227 -7.85 4.65 7.44
N ILE A 228 -7.21 4.75 6.27
CA ILE A 228 -6.41 3.65 5.72
C ILE A 228 -5.10 3.48 6.50
N ALA A 229 -4.47 4.57 6.91
CA ALA A 229 -3.23 4.56 7.68
C ALA A 229 -3.41 3.92 9.07
N ASP A 230 -4.50 4.21 9.75
CA ASP A 230 -4.82 3.63 11.06
C ASP A 230 -4.94 2.11 10.98
N VAL A 231 -5.67 1.60 9.99
CA VAL A 231 -5.81 0.15 9.78
C VAL A 231 -4.48 -0.48 9.34
N ALA A 232 -3.69 0.21 8.51
CA ALA A 232 -2.37 -0.26 8.10
C ALA A 232 -1.43 -0.38 9.31
N ALA A 233 -1.39 0.62 10.20
CA ALA A 233 -0.60 0.58 11.43
C ALA A 233 -1.04 -0.60 12.34
N PHE A 234 -2.36 -0.81 12.51
CA PHE A 234 -2.88 -1.95 13.25
C PHE A 234 -2.45 -3.29 12.64
N LEU A 235 -2.62 -3.51 11.33
CA LEU A 235 -2.25 -4.76 10.66
C LEU A 235 -0.75 -5.06 10.71
N LEU A 236 0.09 -4.02 10.72
CA LEU A 236 1.54 -4.14 10.85
C LEU A 236 2.00 -4.37 12.30
N SER A 237 1.15 -4.09 13.27
CA SER A 237 1.46 -4.10 14.70
C SER A 237 1.43 -5.50 15.32
N GLU A 238 1.98 -5.61 16.53
CA GLU A 238 1.91 -6.84 17.35
C GLU A 238 0.48 -7.16 17.81
N ARG A 239 -0.42 -6.17 17.79
CA ARG A 239 -1.85 -6.37 18.11
C ARG A 239 -2.60 -7.17 17.07
N ALA A 240 -2.06 -7.27 15.86
CA ALA A 240 -2.55 -8.12 14.79
C ALA A 240 -1.80 -9.47 14.68
N SER A 241 -1.20 -9.97 15.76
CA SER A 241 -0.33 -11.15 15.77
C SER A 241 -0.99 -12.43 15.22
N LEU A 242 -2.30 -12.58 15.35
CA LEU A 242 -3.04 -13.73 14.82
C LEU A 242 -3.62 -13.46 13.42
N ILE A 243 -3.40 -12.27 12.85
CA ILE A 243 -3.93 -11.91 11.53
C ILE A 243 -2.83 -12.08 10.49
N THR A 244 -2.94 -13.14 9.67
CA THR A 244 -2.09 -13.37 8.49
C THR A 244 -2.90 -14.02 7.38
N GLY A 245 -2.59 -13.67 6.12
CA GLY A 245 -3.34 -14.11 4.95
C GLY A 245 -4.75 -13.52 4.82
N ALA A 246 -5.05 -12.48 5.57
CA ALA A 246 -6.31 -11.76 5.46
C ALA A 246 -6.29 -10.73 4.34
N CYS A 247 -7.46 -10.52 3.72
CA CYS A 247 -7.74 -9.36 2.90
C CYS A 247 -8.84 -8.56 3.60
N LEU A 248 -8.47 -7.42 4.19
CA LEU A 248 -9.39 -6.60 4.97
C LEU A 248 -9.91 -5.43 4.12
N ASN A 249 -11.21 -5.36 3.90
CA ASN A 249 -11.85 -4.21 3.29
C ASN A 249 -11.88 -3.02 4.25
N VAL A 250 -11.52 -1.83 3.73
CA VAL A 250 -11.65 -0.55 4.44
C VAL A 250 -12.32 0.41 3.46
N ASP A 251 -13.65 0.34 3.40
CA ASP A 251 -14.42 0.85 2.28
C ASP A 251 -15.77 1.49 2.67
N GLY A 252 -16.08 1.55 3.96
CA GLY A 252 -17.37 2.10 4.45
C GLY A 252 -18.60 1.32 3.97
N GLY A 253 -18.43 0.03 3.68
CA GLY A 253 -19.52 -0.84 3.19
C GLY A 253 -19.73 -0.74 1.68
N GLN A 254 -18.80 -0.16 0.91
CA GLN A 254 -18.92 -0.01 -0.53
C GLN A 254 -18.91 -1.36 -1.27
N SER A 255 -18.08 -2.30 -0.85
CA SER A 255 -18.02 -3.65 -1.44
C SER A 255 -19.30 -4.42 -1.13
N ARG A 256 -19.80 -5.14 -2.13
CA ARG A 256 -20.94 -6.06 -2.00
C ARG A 256 -20.49 -7.52 -1.97
N SER A 257 -19.19 -7.78 -1.97
CA SER A 257 -18.63 -9.12 -1.86
C SER A 257 -18.81 -9.66 -0.44
N LEU A 258 -19.27 -10.90 -0.32
CA LEU A 258 -19.38 -11.61 0.96
C LEU A 258 -18.07 -12.26 1.40
N ILE A 259 -17.09 -12.36 0.49
CA ILE A 259 -15.81 -13.03 0.70
C ILE A 259 -14.64 -12.10 0.38
#